data_0fb00577a1c87dcbb3057021c22bf145
#
_entry.id   0fb00577a1c87dcbb3057021c22bf145
#
_cell.length_a   1.000
_cell.length_b   1.000
_cell.length_c   1.000
_cell.angle_alpha   90.00
_cell.angle_beta   90.00
_cell.angle_gamma   90.00
#
_symmetry.space_group_name_H-M   'P 1'
#
loop_
_entity.id
_entity.type
_entity.pdbx_description
1 polymer ?
#
loop_
_entity_poly.entity_id
_entity_poly.type
_entity_poly.pdbx_seq_one_letter_code
_entity_poly.pdbx_strand_id
1 'polypeptide(L)'
;MKFISWNVNGIRACVKKGFLDFFNETDADIFCIQESKMQEGQLDLNLPGYHQYWNYAVKKGYSGTGIFTKEEPISVSYGLGIEEHDQEGRVITLEFKDYYFITVYTPNSQSEL
;
A
#
# COMPACT_ATOMS: atom_id res chain seq x y z
N MET A 1 6.21 16.00 9.63
CA MET A 1 5.71 14.66 9.34
C MET A 1 6.29 14.16 8.03
N LYS A 2 6.72 12.91 7.99
CA LYS A 2 7.37 12.36 6.80
C LYS A 2 6.48 11.33 6.14
N PHE A 3 6.23 11.50 4.85
CA PHE A 3 5.44 10.57 4.03
C PHE A 3 6.33 10.01 2.92
N ILE A 4 6.24 8.70 2.70
CA ILE A 4 6.95 8.02 1.62
C ILE A 4 5.91 7.28 0.77
N SER A 5 6.08 7.33 -0.54
CA SER A 5 5.27 6.56 -1.49
C SER A 5 6.22 5.87 -2.46
N TRP A 6 6.04 4.56 -2.65
CA TRP A 6 6.97 3.77 -3.46
C TRP A 6 6.25 2.67 -4.21
N ASN A 7 6.42 2.64 -5.53
CA ASN A 7 5.98 1.51 -6.34
C ASN A 7 7.04 0.41 -6.22
N VAL A 8 6.72 -0.64 -5.49
CA VAL A 8 7.69 -1.69 -5.15
C VAL A 8 7.82 -2.76 -6.22
N ASN A 9 6.91 -2.77 -7.21
CA ASN A 9 6.92 -3.76 -8.28
C ASN A 9 7.06 -5.20 -7.74
N GLY A 10 6.18 -5.52 -6.78
CA GLY A 10 6.21 -6.80 -6.10
C GLY A 10 6.91 -6.71 -4.76
N ILE A 11 6.13 -6.67 -3.67
CA ILE A 11 6.70 -6.50 -2.31
C ILE A 11 7.55 -7.69 -1.91
N ARG A 12 7.18 -8.91 -2.30
CA ARG A 12 7.95 -10.10 -1.92
C ARG A 12 9.38 -10.07 -2.47
N ALA A 13 9.51 -9.66 -3.73
CA ALA A 13 10.83 -9.49 -4.34
C ALA A 13 11.57 -8.31 -3.72
N CYS A 14 10.87 -7.22 -3.44
CA CYS A 14 11.46 -6.02 -2.87
C CYS A 14 12.03 -6.30 -1.47
N VAL A 15 11.35 -7.11 -0.66
CA VAL A 15 11.83 -7.50 0.66
C VAL A 15 13.17 -8.23 0.54
N LYS A 16 13.31 -9.11 -0.44
CA LYS A 16 14.56 -9.84 -0.68
C LYS A 16 15.71 -8.92 -1.11
N LYS A 17 15.38 -7.74 -1.62
CA LYS A 17 16.36 -6.75 -2.10
C LYS A 17 16.63 -5.63 -1.11
N GLY A 18 16.18 -5.75 0.12
CA GLY A 18 16.50 -4.78 1.16
C GLY A 18 15.38 -3.80 1.52
N PHE A 19 14.14 -4.11 1.23
CA PHE A 19 13.01 -3.25 1.56
C PHE A 19 13.02 -2.84 3.04
N LEU A 20 13.21 -3.79 3.94
CA LEU A 20 13.13 -3.52 5.38
C LEU A 20 14.22 -2.55 5.84
N ASP A 21 15.42 -2.67 5.28
CA ASP A 21 16.52 -1.76 5.64
C ASP A 21 16.17 -0.32 5.23
N PHE A 22 15.67 -0.16 4.01
CA PHE A 22 15.25 1.14 3.52
C PHE A 22 14.07 1.69 4.33
N PHE A 23 13.08 0.86 4.58
CA PHE A 23 11.90 1.24 5.37
C PHE A 23 12.31 1.75 6.75
N ASN A 24 13.17 1.01 7.45
CA ASN A 24 13.62 1.39 8.78
C ASN A 24 14.45 2.67 8.75
N GLU A 25 15.27 2.83 7.73
CA GLU A 25 16.11 4.03 7.59
C GLU A 25 15.27 5.28 7.40
N THR A 26 14.17 5.20 6.67
CA THR A 26 13.32 6.38 6.42
C THR A 26 12.60 6.85 7.68
N ASP A 27 12.25 5.93 8.57
CA ASP A 27 11.48 6.24 9.79
C ASP A 27 10.28 7.12 9.48
N ALA A 28 9.56 6.82 8.42
CA ALA A 28 8.44 7.63 7.95
C ALA A 28 7.25 7.52 8.90
N ASP A 29 6.46 8.58 9.01
CA ASP A 29 5.21 8.54 9.74
C ASP A 29 4.17 7.73 9.00
N ILE A 30 4.10 7.89 7.68
CA ILE A 30 3.25 7.09 6.80
C ILE A 30 4.08 6.65 5.59
N PHE A 31 4.07 5.35 5.33
CA PHE A 31 4.79 4.75 4.20
C PHE A 31 3.78 3.96 3.39
N CYS A 32 3.54 4.36 2.14
CA CYS A 32 2.62 3.63 1.29
C CYS A 32 3.35 2.99 0.12
N ILE A 33 2.85 1.84 -0.29
CA ILE A 33 3.41 1.10 -1.42
C ILE A 33 2.31 0.84 -2.44
N GLN A 34 2.72 0.79 -3.70
CA GLN A 34 1.84 0.43 -4.81
C GLN A 34 2.44 -0.75 -5.54
N GLU A 35 1.58 -1.48 -6.23
CA GLU A 35 1.97 -2.65 -7.02
C GLU A 35 2.61 -3.72 -6.14
N SER A 36 1.92 -4.06 -5.05
CA SER A 36 2.40 -5.08 -4.11
C SER A 36 2.45 -6.46 -4.75
N LYS A 37 1.55 -6.75 -5.70
CA LYS A 37 1.45 -8.03 -6.42
C LYS A 37 1.34 -9.22 -5.48
N MET A 38 0.70 -9.02 -4.33
CA MET A 38 0.63 -10.01 -3.27
C MET A 38 -0.83 -10.26 -2.89
N GLN A 39 -1.09 -11.48 -2.46
CA GLN A 39 -2.38 -11.84 -1.88
C GLN A 39 -2.23 -12.01 -0.36
N GLU A 40 -3.37 -11.97 0.34
CA GLU A 40 -3.39 -12.14 1.77
C GLU A 40 -2.70 -13.46 2.17
N GLY A 41 -1.84 -13.39 3.18
CA GLY A 41 -1.17 -14.57 3.71
C GLY A 41 0.09 -14.98 2.97
N GLN A 42 0.46 -14.32 1.88
CA GLN A 42 1.67 -14.67 1.13
C GLN A 42 2.96 -14.12 1.74
N LEU A 43 2.86 -13.11 2.57
CA LEU A 43 4.01 -12.50 3.23
C LEU A 43 3.57 -11.97 4.59
N ASP A 44 4.35 -12.26 5.61
CA ASP A 44 4.14 -11.71 6.94
C ASP A 44 5.23 -10.67 7.20
N LEU A 45 4.87 -9.41 7.07
CA LEU A 45 5.80 -8.30 7.19
C LEU A 45 5.80 -7.77 8.61
N ASN A 46 6.95 -7.86 9.29
CA ASN A 46 7.09 -7.40 10.66
C ASN A 46 7.59 -5.95 10.68
N LEU A 47 6.70 -5.01 11.01
CA LEU A 47 7.00 -3.58 11.07
C LEU A 47 6.64 -3.05 12.45
N PRO A 48 7.52 -3.24 13.45
CA PRO A 48 7.22 -2.81 14.82
C PRO A 48 6.92 -1.31 14.90
N GLY A 49 5.84 -0.96 15.62
CA GLY A 49 5.42 0.43 15.76
C GLY A 49 4.55 0.95 14.64
N TYR A 50 4.20 0.11 13.66
CA TYR A 50 3.35 0.50 12.54
C TYR A 50 2.09 -0.33 12.47
N HIS A 51 1.00 0.32 12.10
CA HIS A 51 -0.25 -0.32 11.71
C HIS A 51 -0.22 -0.54 10.21
N GLN A 52 -0.63 -1.72 9.75
CA GLN A 52 -0.57 -2.11 8.34
C GLN A 52 -1.97 -2.26 7.76
N TYR A 53 -2.19 -1.69 6.59
CA TYR A 53 -3.44 -1.80 5.87
C TYR A 53 -3.14 -2.17 4.42
N TRP A 54 -3.73 -3.27 3.95
CA TRP A 54 -3.46 -3.84 2.64
C TRP A 54 -4.75 -3.90 1.83
N ASN A 55 -4.65 -3.57 0.55
CA ASN A 55 -5.74 -3.76 -0.39
C ASN A 55 -5.21 -4.63 -1.53
N TYR A 56 -5.74 -5.84 -1.65
CA TYR A 56 -5.26 -6.83 -2.60
C TYR A 56 -6.14 -6.83 -3.84
N ALA A 57 -5.52 -7.06 -5.01
CA ALA A 57 -6.29 -7.30 -6.22
C ALA A 57 -6.95 -8.67 -6.15
N VAL A 58 -8.08 -8.80 -6.83
CA VAL A 58 -8.75 -10.09 -6.96
C VAL A 58 -7.87 -11.05 -7.75
N LYS A 59 -7.21 -10.55 -8.80
CA LYS A 59 -6.30 -11.35 -9.64
C LYS A 59 -4.94 -11.48 -8.99
N LYS A 60 -4.45 -12.72 -8.87
CA LYS A 60 -3.15 -13.01 -8.27
C LYS A 60 -2.00 -12.38 -9.05
N GLY A 61 -0.98 -11.90 -8.31
CA GLY A 61 0.23 -11.37 -8.90
C GLY A 61 0.06 -10.05 -9.63
N TYR A 62 -0.99 -9.31 -9.32
CA TYR A 62 -1.39 -8.11 -10.04
C TYR A 62 -1.73 -6.99 -9.08
N SER A 63 -1.30 -5.75 -9.40
CA SER A 63 -1.68 -4.54 -8.68
C SER A 63 -1.48 -4.65 -7.16
N GLY A 64 -2.40 -4.05 -6.35
CA GLY A 64 -2.36 -4.08 -4.90
C GLY A 64 -1.65 -2.89 -4.30
N THR A 65 -2.15 -2.43 -3.14
CA THR A 65 -1.56 -1.31 -2.40
C THR A 65 -1.45 -1.65 -0.92
N GLY A 66 -0.58 -0.93 -0.23
CA GLY A 66 -0.44 -1.04 1.22
C GLY A 66 -0.09 0.30 1.84
N ILE A 67 -0.52 0.51 3.07
CA ILE A 67 -0.15 1.68 3.87
C ILE A 67 0.33 1.20 5.23
N PHE A 68 1.46 1.75 5.67
CA PHE A 68 2.03 1.50 6.98
C PHE A 68 2.10 2.83 7.71
N THR A 69 1.46 2.95 8.86
CA THR A 69 1.36 4.21 9.60
C THR A 69 1.68 4.01 11.07
N LYS A 70 2.42 4.97 11.65
CA LYS A 70 2.71 4.96 13.08
C LYS A 70 1.46 5.28 13.91
N GLU A 71 0.65 6.22 13.44
CA GLU A 71 -0.58 6.61 14.14
C GLU A 71 -1.73 5.74 13.66
N GLU A 72 -2.55 5.24 14.60
CA GLU A 72 -3.73 4.48 14.25
C GLU A 72 -4.80 5.40 13.67
N PRO A 73 -5.31 5.14 12.45
CA PRO A 73 -6.37 5.98 11.89
C PRO A 73 -7.71 5.76 12.60
N ILE A 74 -8.59 6.77 12.50
CA ILE A 74 -9.96 6.68 13.01
C ILE A 74 -10.75 5.66 12.20
N SER A 75 -10.55 5.65 10.88
CA SER A 75 -11.21 4.69 10.00
C SER A 75 -10.35 4.41 8.79
N VAL A 76 -10.63 3.29 8.13
CA VAL A 76 -9.94 2.85 6.92
C VAL A 76 -11.01 2.47 5.90
N SER A 77 -10.85 2.95 4.67
CA SER A 77 -11.72 2.58 3.56
C SER A 77 -10.88 2.02 2.43
N TYR A 78 -11.42 1.03 1.74
CA TYR A 78 -10.76 0.38 0.62
C TYR A 78 -11.57 0.62 -0.66
N GLY A 79 -10.90 1.11 -1.70
CA GLY A 79 -11.54 1.33 -2.97
C GLY A 79 -12.33 2.64 -3.03
N LEU A 80 -13.10 2.79 -4.08
CA LEU A 80 -13.92 3.97 -4.36
C LEU A 80 -15.40 3.75 -4.11
N GLY A 81 -15.79 2.55 -3.67
CA GLY A 81 -17.18 2.17 -3.50
C GLY A 81 -17.85 1.72 -4.80
N ILE A 82 -17.09 1.51 -5.86
CA ILE A 82 -17.59 1.06 -7.16
C ILE A 82 -16.93 -0.29 -7.45
N GLU A 83 -17.72 -1.35 -7.34
CA GLU A 83 -17.20 -2.72 -7.39
C GLU A 83 -16.33 -3.00 -8.61
N GLU A 84 -16.76 -2.57 -9.79
CA GLU A 84 -16.01 -2.84 -11.02
C GLU A 84 -14.66 -2.14 -11.07
N HIS A 85 -14.48 -1.07 -10.30
CA HIS A 85 -13.22 -0.35 -10.22
C HIS A 85 -12.37 -0.75 -9.02
N ASP A 86 -12.92 -1.52 -8.08
CA ASP A 86 -12.27 -1.82 -6.81
C ASP A 86 -11.61 -3.20 -6.76
N GLN A 87 -11.58 -3.93 -7.88
CA GLN A 87 -11.08 -5.30 -7.91
C GLN A 87 -9.56 -5.40 -7.98
N GLU A 88 -8.86 -4.30 -8.18
CA GLU A 88 -7.41 -4.33 -8.36
C GLU A 88 -6.62 -3.84 -7.15
N GLY A 89 -7.30 -3.56 -6.03
CA GLY A 89 -6.63 -3.13 -4.81
C GLY A 89 -5.85 -1.84 -4.98
N ARG A 90 -6.44 -0.83 -5.64
CA ARG A 90 -5.73 0.39 -6.01
C ARG A 90 -5.80 1.51 -5.01
N VAL A 91 -6.83 1.53 -4.15
CA VAL A 91 -7.11 2.70 -3.30
C VAL A 91 -7.25 2.29 -1.85
N ILE A 92 -6.56 2.99 -0.97
CA ILE A 92 -6.78 2.90 0.49
C ILE A 92 -6.89 4.33 0.99
N THR A 93 -7.92 4.60 1.79
CA THR A 93 -8.13 5.88 2.44
C THR A 93 -8.07 5.72 3.95
N LEU A 94 -7.20 6.47 4.59
CA LEU A 94 -7.11 6.55 6.05
C LEU A 94 -7.69 7.87 6.51
N GLU A 95 -8.54 7.83 7.54
CA GLU A 95 -9.08 9.01 8.17
C GLU A 95 -8.34 9.26 9.50
N PHE A 96 -7.73 10.44 9.63
CA PHE A 96 -7.16 10.90 10.89
C PHE A 96 -7.98 12.07 11.41
N LYS A 97 -7.69 12.53 12.61
CA LYS A 97 -8.47 13.60 13.26
C LYS A 97 -8.57 14.86 12.40
N ASP A 98 -7.47 15.28 11.79
CA ASP A 98 -7.39 16.56 11.10
C ASP A 98 -7.20 16.45 9.59
N TYR A 99 -7.09 15.23 9.05
CA TYR A 99 -6.84 15.03 7.62
C TYR A 99 -7.17 13.61 7.19
N TYR A 100 -7.29 13.44 5.88
CA TYR A 100 -7.34 12.12 5.24
C TYR A 100 -6.02 11.86 4.53
N PHE A 101 -5.60 10.61 4.51
CA PHE A 101 -4.45 10.17 3.72
C PHE A 101 -4.90 9.10 2.74
N ILE A 102 -4.66 9.32 1.46
CA ILE A 102 -5.14 8.42 0.41
C ILE A 102 -3.97 7.96 -0.44
N THR A 103 -3.82 6.63 -0.61
CA THR A 103 -2.91 6.10 -1.61
C THR A 103 -3.72 5.60 -2.80
N VAL A 104 -3.24 5.91 -3.99
CA VAL A 104 -3.87 5.48 -5.25
C VAL A 104 -2.79 4.91 -6.15
N TYR A 105 -3.00 3.68 -6.61
CA TYR A 105 -2.14 3.11 -7.65
C TYR A 105 -2.81 3.28 -8.99
N THR A 106 -2.13 3.98 -9.90
CA THR A 106 -2.57 4.13 -11.27
C THR A 106 -1.64 3.30 -12.15
N PRO A 107 -2.12 2.24 -12.79
CA PRO A 107 -1.27 1.43 -13.65
C PRO A 107 -0.77 2.22 -14.84
N ASN A 108 0.38 1.80 -15.36
CA ASN A 108 0.92 2.42 -16.56
C ASN A 108 -0.08 2.32 -17.69
N SER A 109 -0.27 3.45 -18.38
CA SER A 109 -0.94 3.43 -19.66
C SER A 109 -0.01 2.81 -20.68
N GLN A 110 -0.51 1.88 -21.45
CA GLN A 110 0.29 1.20 -22.45
C GLN A 110 0.37 2.01 -23.74
N SER A 111 1.08 1.46 -24.72
CA SER A 111 1.31 2.14 -25.97
C SER A 111 0.05 2.44 -26.78
N GLU A 112 -1.05 1.84 -26.44
CA GLU A 112 -2.34 2.10 -27.09
C GLU A 112 -2.95 3.45 -26.73
N LEU A 113 -2.32 4.16 -25.91
CA LEU A 113 -2.79 5.52 -25.60
C LEU A 113 -2.58 6.48 -26.76
#